data_3b65bb15217a765fd429b520747da0c7
#
_entry.id   3b65bb15217a765fd429b520747da0c7
#
_cell.length_a   1.000
_cell.length_b   1.000
_cell.length_c   1.000
_cell.angle_alpha   90.00
_cell.angle_beta   90.00
_cell.angle_gamma   90.00
#
_symmetry.space_group_name_H-M   'P 1'
#
loop_
_entity.id
_entity.type
_entity.pdbx_description
1 polymer ?
#
loop_
_entity_poly.entity_id
_entity_poly.type
_entity_poly.pdbx_seq_one_letter_code
_entity_poly.pdbx_strand_id
1 'polypeptide(L)'
;MTQDLRPNEGVVGSKYGGHVAVVVTKFRVLGFSALTSRWSEEKLMVDEVIISIEAKGNVGTVVTNLRALGFGAKRGRWAVKRFGPK
;
A
#
# COMPACT_ATOMS: atom_id res chain seq x y z
N MET A 1 -10.56 -3.04 13.64
CA MET A 1 -10.63 -1.73 12.95
C MET A 1 -10.82 -1.94 11.47
N THR A 2 -11.65 -1.15 10.86
CA THR A 2 -11.92 -1.25 9.44
C THR A 2 -11.63 0.07 8.74
N GLN A 3 -11.35 -0.02 7.46
CA GLN A 3 -11.14 1.12 6.59
C GLN A 3 -12.23 1.10 5.53
N ASP A 4 -13.05 2.15 5.49
CA ASP A 4 -14.14 2.23 4.53
C ASP A 4 -13.61 2.58 3.15
N LEU A 5 -14.15 1.93 2.14
CA LEU A 5 -13.86 2.25 0.75
C LEU A 5 -14.94 3.20 0.23
N ARG A 6 -14.54 4.04 -0.70
CA ARG A 6 -15.46 4.96 -1.34
C ARG A 6 -16.38 4.22 -2.30
N PRO A 7 -17.58 4.76 -2.58
CA PRO A 7 -18.39 4.20 -3.66
C PRO A 7 -17.56 4.15 -4.94
N ASN A 8 -17.70 3.09 -5.69
CA ASN A 8 -16.98 2.87 -6.94
C ASN A 8 -15.47 2.64 -6.77
N GLU A 9 -15.01 2.51 -5.54
CA GLU A 9 -13.61 2.18 -5.30
C GLU A 9 -13.47 0.66 -5.25
N GLY A 10 -12.97 0.09 -6.34
CA GLY A 10 -12.79 -1.36 -6.40
C GLY A 10 -11.43 -1.76 -5.89
N VAL A 11 -11.35 -2.92 -5.24
CA VAL A 11 -10.08 -3.48 -4.81
C VAL A 11 -9.39 -4.11 -6.01
N VAL A 12 -8.16 -3.66 -6.29
CA VAL A 12 -7.36 -4.21 -7.38
C VAL A 12 -6.57 -5.42 -6.92
N GLY A 13 -6.09 -5.40 -5.67
CA GLY A 13 -5.35 -6.52 -5.12
C GLY A 13 -5.11 -6.33 -3.65
N SER A 14 -4.70 -7.42 -3.00
CA SER A 14 -4.34 -7.37 -1.59
C SER A 14 -3.37 -8.49 -1.27
N LYS A 15 -2.54 -8.24 -0.25
CA LYS A 15 -1.60 -9.23 0.27
C LYS A 15 -1.50 -9.07 1.78
N TYR A 16 -1.14 -10.15 2.45
CA TYR A 16 -1.03 -10.16 3.90
C TYR A 16 0.30 -10.77 4.31
N GLY A 17 0.97 -10.13 5.25
CA GLY A 17 2.14 -10.68 5.91
C GLY A 17 1.79 -11.04 7.35
N GLY A 18 2.82 -11.23 8.19
CA GLY A 18 2.59 -11.57 9.59
C GLY A 18 1.90 -10.46 10.36
N HIS A 19 2.34 -9.23 10.18
CA HIS A 19 1.80 -8.08 10.92
C HIS A 19 1.36 -6.94 10.01
N VAL A 20 1.26 -7.20 8.72
CA VAL A 20 0.85 -6.16 7.77
C VAL A 20 -0.21 -6.71 6.83
N ALA A 21 -1.05 -5.81 6.37
CA ALA A 21 -1.96 -6.07 5.27
C ALA A 21 -1.84 -4.93 4.28
N VAL A 22 -1.81 -5.25 3.00
CA VAL A 22 -1.75 -4.25 1.95
C VAL A 22 -2.95 -4.43 1.05
N VAL A 23 -3.70 -3.36 0.85
CA VAL A 23 -4.86 -3.37 -0.03
C VAL A 23 -4.67 -2.25 -1.05
N VAL A 24 -4.85 -2.59 -2.32
CA VAL A 24 -4.70 -1.63 -3.40
C VAL A 24 -6.04 -1.46 -4.09
N THR A 25 -6.47 -0.22 -4.25
CA THR A 25 -7.66 0.11 -5.00
C THR A 25 -7.26 0.87 -6.27
N LYS A 26 -8.26 1.32 -7.02
CA LYS A 26 -7.98 2.11 -8.22
C LYS A 26 -7.37 3.46 -7.90
N PHE A 27 -7.58 3.97 -6.68
CA PHE A 27 -7.21 5.34 -6.34
C PHE A 27 -6.11 5.45 -5.30
N ARG A 28 -5.88 4.41 -4.52
CA ARG A 28 -4.94 4.52 -3.41
C ARG A 28 -4.42 3.16 -2.97
N VAL A 29 -3.35 3.21 -2.21
CA VAL A 29 -2.75 2.05 -1.59
C VAL A 29 -2.97 2.19 -0.09
N LEU A 30 -3.47 1.13 0.54
CA LEU A 30 -3.76 1.12 1.97
C LEU A 30 -2.86 0.11 2.65
N GLY A 31 -2.25 0.50 3.76
CA GLY A 31 -1.46 -0.40 4.57
C GLY A 31 -2.01 -0.45 5.98
N PHE A 32 -2.17 -1.64 6.50
CA PHE A 32 -2.59 -1.84 7.87
C PHE A 32 -1.47 -2.47 8.67
N SER A 33 -1.18 -1.90 9.84
CA SER A 33 -0.20 -2.46 10.76
C SER A 33 -0.91 -3.05 11.96
N ALA A 34 -0.70 -4.34 12.19
CA ALA A 34 -1.24 -4.99 13.39
C ALA A 34 -0.53 -4.49 14.66
N LEU A 35 0.68 -3.99 14.52
CA LEU A 35 1.43 -3.51 15.68
C LEU A 35 0.93 -2.15 16.17
N THR A 36 0.46 -1.31 15.27
CA THR A 36 -0.06 0.01 15.64
C THR A 36 -1.58 0.07 15.57
N SER A 37 -2.22 -0.95 14.98
CA SER A 37 -3.66 -1.00 14.76
C SER A 37 -4.15 0.18 13.94
N ARG A 38 -3.36 0.61 12.97
CA ARG A 38 -3.69 1.78 12.15
C ARG A 38 -3.58 1.47 10.68
N TRP A 39 -4.41 2.16 9.91
CA TRP A 39 -4.32 2.19 8.46
C TRP A 39 -3.53 3.42 8.02
N SER A 40 -2.78 3.28 6.97
CA SER A 40 -2.08 4.39 6.34
C SER A 40 -2.36 4.32 4.86
N GLU A 41 -2.59 5.45 4.23
CA GLU A 41 -2.90 5.45 2.81
C GLU A 41 -1.95 6.34 2.03
N GLU A 42 -1.80 6.01 0.75
CA GLU A 42 -1.01 6.79 -0.18
C GLU A 42 -1.79 6.84 -1.48
N LYS A 43 -2.08 8.04 -1.97
CA LYS A 43 -2.86 8.19 -3.19
C LYS A 43 -2.05 7.83 -4.41
N LEU A 44 -2.69 7.17 -5.36
CA LEU A 44 -2.08 6.86 -6.63
C LEU A 44 -2.26 8.03 -7.59
N MET A 45 -1.28 8.22 -8.47
CA MET A 45 -1.36 9.22 -9.50
C MET A 45 -2.21 8.72 -10.66
N VAL A 46 -2.67 9.66 -11.50
CA VAL A 46 -3.61 9.35 -12.58
C VAL A 46 -3.10 8.23 -13.48
N ASP A 47 -1.84 8.29 -13.86
CA ASP A 47 -1.28 7.29 -14.78
C ASP A 47 -0.46 6.21 -14.09
N GLU A 48 -0.63 6.08 -12.81
CA GLU A 48 0.15 5.12 -12.03
C GLU A 48 -0.48 3.74 -12.08
N VAL A 49 0.30 2.75 -12.52
CA VAL A 49 -0.15 1.38 -12.71
C VAL A 49 0.58 0.46 -11.73
N ILE A 50 -0.15 -0.40 -11.07
CA ILE A 50 0.43 -1.35 -10.11
C ILE A 50 1.12 -2.48 -10.88
N ILE A 51 2.38 -2.71 -10.55
CA ILE A 51 3.17 -3.79 -11.15
C ILE A 51 3.20 -5.00 -10.24
N SER A 52 3.44 -4.79 -8.93
CA SER A 52 3.47 -5.91 -7.99
C SER A 52 3.04 -5.47 -6.60
N ILE A 53 2.52 -6.42 -5.84
CA ILE A 53 2.09 -6.22 -4.46
C ILE A 53 2.65 -7.39 -3.68
N GLU A 54 3.36 -7.11 -2.57
CA GLU A 54 3.89 -8.16 -1.73
C GLU A 54 3.75 -7.79 -0.27
N ALA A 55 3.67 -8.81 0.57
CA ALA A 55 3.67 -8.61 2.02
C ALA A 55 4.33 -9.82 2.66
N LYS A 56 5.25 -9.57 3.58
CA LYS A 56 5.94 -10.64 4.27
C LYS A 56 6.40 -10.14 5.63
N GLY A 57 6.08 -10.90 6.68
CA GLY A 57 6.47 -10.52 8.03
C GLY A 57 5.92 -9.16 8.41
N ASN A 58 6.80 -8.22 8.64
CA ASN A 58 6.45 -6.87 9.07
C ASN A 58 6.50 -5.83 7.95
N VAL A 59 6.62 -6.27 6.70
CA VAL A 59 6.82 -5.36 5.57
C VAL A 59 5.85 -5.65 4.46
N GLY A 60 5.22 -4.61 3.93
CA GLY A 60 4.44 -4.67 2.70
C GLY A 60 5.11 -3.81 1.64
N THR A 61 5.03 -4.21 0.40
CA THR A 61 5.65 -3.49 -0.70
C THR A 61 4.71 -3.43 -1.89
N VAL A 62 4.60 -2.25 -2.48
CA VAL A 62 3.86 -2.06 -3.72
C VAL A 62 4.80 -1.39 -4.71
N VAL A 63 4.90 -1.96 -5.90
CA VAL A 63 5.71 -1.37 -6.96
C VAL A 63 4.79 -0.95 -8.10
N THR A 64 4.97 0.28 -8.54
CA THR A 64 4.21 0.81 -9.67
C THR A 64 5.18 1.19 -10.78
N ASN A 65 4.62 1.67 -11.89
CA ASN A 65 5.47 2.15 -12.97
C ASN A 65 6.21 3.45 -12.63
N LEU A 66 5.86 4.12 -11.54
CA LEU A 66 6.44 5.41 -11.17
C LEU A 66 7.28 5.37 -9.91
N ARG A 67 7.01 4.43 -9.00
CA ARG A 67 7.66 4.44 -7.70
C ARG A 67 7.51 3.10 -6.99
N ALA A 68 8.31 2.94 -5.95
CA ALA A 68 8.18 1.81 -5.03
C ALA A 68 7.68 2.35 -3.70
N LEU A 69 6.73 1.66 -3.10
CA LEU A 69 6.16 2.03 -1.82
C LEU A 69 6.40 0.90 -0.83
N GLY A 70 6.94 1.24 0.33
CA GLY A 70 7.18 0.27 1.38
C GLY A 70 6.42 0.64 2.64
N PHE A 71 5.76 -0.34 3.23
CA PHE A 71 5.00 -0.14 4.46
C PHE A 71 5.60 -0.99 5.56
N GLY A 72 6.05 -0.36 6.63
CA GLY A 72 6.62 -1.07 7.77
C GLY A 72 5.64 -1.11 8.91
N ALA A 73 5.45 -2.30 9.50
CA ALA A 73 4.48 -2.47 10.57
C ALA A 73 4.84 -1.63 11.81
N LYS A 74 6.12 -1.51 12.11
CA LYS A 74 6.53 -0.78 13.31
C LYS A 74 6.24 0.71 13.22
N ARG A 75 6.39 1.30 12.04
CA ARG A 75 6.11 2.71 11.85
C ARG A 75 4.66 2.98 11.47
N GLY A 76 4.02 2.01 10.84
CA GLY A 76 2.63 2.14 10.45
C GLY A 76 2.39 3.18 9.36
N ARG A 77 3.37 3.40 8.49
CA ARG A 77 3.22 4.36 7.40
C ARG A 77 4.06 3.97 6.20
N TRP A 78 3.73 4.58 5.07
CA TRP A 78 4.39 4.31 3.81
C TRP A 78 5.67 5.12 3.65
N ALA A 79 6.68 4.49 3.09
CA ALA A 79 7.88 5.16 2.59
C ALA A 79 7.86 5.04 1.08
N VAL A 80 8.22 6.11 0.39
CA VAL A 80 8.08 6.19 -1.06
C VAL A 80 9.44 6.46 -1.69
N LYS A 81 9.78 5.67 -2.72
CA LYS A 81 10.97 5.87 -3.51
C LYS A 81 10.56 6.02 -4.97
N ARG A 82 10.70 7.22 -5.50
CA ARG A 82 10.36 7.47 -6.90
C ARG A 82 11.46 6.98 -7.82
N PHE A 83 11.04 6.46 -8.97
CA PHE A 83 11.98 6.13 -10.03
C PHE A 83 12.26 7.42 -10.79
N GLY A 84 13.35 8.06 -10.44
CA GLY A 84 13.63 9.37 -10.98
C GLY A 84 14.02 9.32 -12.44
N PRO A 85 13.81 10.42 -13.17
CA PRO A 85 14.44 10.58 -14.47
C PRO A 85 15.92 10.74 -14.28
N LYS A 86 16.67 10.38 -15.29
CA LYS A 86 18.13 10.47 -15.21
C LYS A 86 18.59 11.84 -15.64
#